data_7881a852b92f775d8993ea41af1c618e
#
_entry.id   7881a852b92f775d8993ea41af1c618e
#
_cell.length_a   1.000
_cell.length_b   1.000
_cell.length_c   1.000
_cell.angle_alpha   90.00
_cell.angle_beta   90.00
_cell.angle_gamma   90.00
#
_symmetry.space_group_name_H-M   'P 1'
#
loop_
_entity.id
_entity.type
_entity.pdbx_description
1 polymer ?
#
loop_
_entity_poly.entity_id
_entity_poly.type
_entity_poly.pdbx_seq_one_letter_code
_entity_poly.pdbx_strand_id
1 'polypeptide(L)'
;ISKYKLFVSDTGLFVTMVFWDKDFAENIIYQKLLADKLEANLGYIYENLMAQMLTAAGNRLFYYTFEKDEKHSYEVDFLLSRGNKICPIEVKSSGYKSHTSLDAFRAKYSSRIKNSYLFYTKDFMVGDNEMIYIPFYMAGLI
;
A
#
# COMPACT_ATOMS: atom_id res chain seq x y z
N ILE A 1 3.70 23.51 4.49
CA ILE A 1 2.68 22.67 5.15
C ILE A 1 3.20 21.23 5.12
N SER A 2 3.35 20.61 6.30
CA SER A 2 3.76 19.20 6.38
C SER A 2 2.64 18.32 5.84
N LYS A 3 2.94 17.44 4.89
CA LYS A 3 2.01 16.42 4.42
C LYS A 3 2.02 15.27 5.43
N TYR A 4 0.87 14.67 5.69
CA TYR A 4 0.74 13.48 6.55
C TYR A 4 -0.32 12.56 5.96
N LYS A 5 -0.19 11.26 6.24
CA LYS A 5 -1.19 10.24 5.95
C LYS A 5 -1.87 9.83 7.26
N LEU A 6 -3.19 9.69 7.21
CA LEU A 6 -3.99 9.17 8.32
C LEU A 6 -4.56 7.82 7.91
N PHE A 7 -4.46 6.86 8.82
CA PHE A 7 -5.03 5.53 8.68
C PHE A 7 -5.96 5.24 9.84
N VAL A 8 -7.07 4.58 9.56
CA VAL A 8 -7.99 4.09 10.57
C VAL A 8 -7.46 2.75 11.09
N SER A 9 -7.43 2.56 12.40
CA SER A 9 -6.88 1.35 13.04
C SER A 9 -7.67 0.08 12.73
N ASP A 10 -8.88 0.21 12.24
CA ASP A 10 -9.75 -0.88 11.79
C ASP A 10 -10.25 -0.62 10.37
N THR A 11 -9.87 -1.49 9.44
CA THR A 11 -10.25 -1.35 8.03
C THR A 11 -11.74 -1.60 7.79
N GLY A 12 -12.40 -2.43 8.60
CA GLY A 12 -13.84 -2.62 8.54
C GLY A 12 -14.59 -1.34 8.92
N LEU A 13 -14.16 -0.66 9.97
CA LEU A 13 -14.67 0.65 10.35
C LEU A 13 -14.42 1.69 9.23
N PHE A 14 -13.25 1.68 8.62
CA PHE A 14 -12.94 2.56 7.50
C PHE A 14 -13.90 2.35 6.33
N VAL A 15 -14.16 1.10 5.94
CA VAL A 15 -15.13 0.74 4.89
C VAL A 15 -16.54 1.24 5.27
N THR A 16 -16.97 1.03 6.51
CA THR A 16 -18.27 1.51 7.00
C THR A 16 -18.38 3.03 6.88
N MET A 17 -17.35 3.77 7.29
CA MET A 17 -17.32 5.24 7.17
C MET A 17 -17.38 5.73 5.72
N VAL A 18 -16.65 5.09 4.82
CA VAL A 18 -16.63 5.45 3.38
C VAL A 18 -18.00 5.28 2.73
N PHE A 19 -18.80 4.32 3.21
CA PHE A 19 -20.12 4.02 2.64
C PHE A 19 -21.30 4.49 3.51
N TRP A 20 -21.04 5.24 4.59
CA TRP A 20 -22.05 5.67 5.56
C TRP A 20 -23.25 6.40 4.93
N ASP A 21 -23.00 7.27 3.97
CA ASP A 21 -24.03 8.08 3.31
C ASP A 21 -24.61 7.44 2.04
N LYS A 22 -24.25 6.19 1.75
CA LYS A 22 -24.75 5.49 0.57
C LYS A 22 -25.83 4.51 0.99
N ASP A 23 -27.01 4.61 0.38
CA ASP A 23 -28.16 3.70 0.56
C ASP A 23 -27.84 2.25 0.10
N PHE A 24 -26.77 1.68 0.59
CA PHE A 24 -26.41 0.30 0.34
C PHE A 24 -26.88 -0.57 1.50
N ALA A 25 -27.72 -1.56 1.22
CA ALA A 25 -27.92 -2.64 2.15
C ALA A 25 -26.56 -3.33 2.42
N GLU A 26 -26.22 -3.56 3.68
CA GLU A 26 -24.92 -4.12 4.12
C GLU A 26 -24.46 -5.30 3.26
N ASN A 27 -25.37 -6.22 2.93
CA ASN A 27 -25.07 -7.40 2.09
C ASN A 27 -24.61 -7.04 0.69
N ILE A 28 -25.06 -5.92 0.09
CA ILE A 28 -24.67 -5.51 -1.26
C ILE A 28 -23.25 -4.94 -1.26
N ILE A 29 -22.84 -4.24 -0.20
CA ILE A 29 -21.47 -3.73 -0.06
C ILE A 29 -20.48 -4.89 0.00
N TYR A 30 -20.75 -5.87 0.85
CA TYR A 30 -19.91 -7.06 0.96
C TYR A 30 -19.86 -7.88 -0.33
N GLN A 31 -20.99 -8.06 -1.01
CA GLN A 31 -21.03 -8.76 -2.30
C GLN A 31 -20.21 -8.03 -3.38
N LYS A 32 -20.30 -6.69 -3.44
CA LYS A 32 -19.52 -5.89 -4.38
C LYS A 32 -18.04 -5.87 -4.04
N LEU A 33 -17.69 -5.83 -2.75
CA LEU A 33 -16.31 -5.92 -2.28
C LEU A 33 -15.68 -7.26 -2.65
N LEU A 34 -16.38 -8.36 -2.36
CA LEU A 34 -15.93 -9.72 -2.67
C LEU A 34 -15.87 -10.02 -4.18
N ALA A 35 -16.73 -9.35 -4.96
CA ALA A 35 -16.76 -9.50 -6.42
C ALA A 35 -15.81 -8.54 -7.16
N ASP A 36 -15.01 -7.76 -6.44
CA ASP A 36 -14.13 -6.70 -7.00
C ASP A 36 -14.89 -5.68 -7.87
N LYS A 37 -16.18 -5.46 -7.57
CA LYS A 37 -17.11 -4.59 -8.30
C LYS A 37 -17.49 -3.33 -7.53
N LEU A 38 -16.78 -3.03 -6.45
CA LEU A 38 -17.04 -1.82 -5.69
C LEU A 38 -16.52 -0.62 -6.49
N GLU A 39 -17.41 0.33 -6.83
CA GLU A 39 -17.06 1.59 -7.50
C GLU A 39 -16.36 2.60 -6.56
N ALA A 40 -15.63 2.12 -5.59
CA ALA A 40 -14.81 2.92 -4.71
C ALA A 40 -13.34 2.81 -5.14
N ASN A 41 -12.57 3.83 -4.82
CA ASN A 41 -11.12 3.74 -4.98
C ASN A 41 -10.57 2.73 -3.96
N LEU A 42 -10.52 1.46 -4.35
CA LEU A 42 -10.04 0.36 -3.51
C LEU A 42 -8.60 0.56 -3.05
N GLY A 43 -7.83 1.41 -3.73
CA GLY A 43 -6.46 1.73 -3.34
C GLY A 43 -6.36 2.17 -1.88
N TYR A 44 -7.21 3.10 -1.44
CA TYR A 44 -7.21 3.58 -0.05
C TYR A 44 -7.58 2.49 0.97
N ILE A 45 -8.48 1.59 0.61
CA ILE A 45 -8.86 0.46 1.48
C ILE A 45 -7.68 -0.49 1.65
N TYR A 46 -6.99 -0.83 0.56
CA TYR A 46 -5.81 -1.70 0.60
C TYR A 46 -4.63 -1.04 1.31
N GLU A 47 -4.40 0.26 1.12
CA GLU A 47 -3.40 0.99 1.90
C GLU A 47 -3.73 0.99 3.39
N ASN A 48 -4.99 1.22 3.78
CA ASN A 48 -5.42 1.17 5.18
C ASN A 48 -5.25 -0.23 5.78
N LEU A 49 -5.65 -1.27 5.04
CA LEU A 49 -5.43 -2.66 5.44
C LEU A 49 -3.95 -2.95 5.67
N MET A 50 -3.09 -2.52 4.76
CA MET A 50 -1.64 -2.68 4.90
C MET A 50 -1.10 -1.94 6.12
N ALA A 51 -1.53 -0.69 6.35
CA ALA A 51 -1.14 0.07 7.53
C ALA A 51 -1.51 -0.66 8.83
N GLN A 52 -2.73 -1.20 8.91
CA GLN A 52 -3.21 -2.00 10.04
C GLN A 52 -2.36 -3.26 10.25
N MET A 53 -2.10 -4.03 9.19
CA MET A 53 -1.32 -5.28 9.28
C MET A 53 0.13 -5.03 9.66
N LEU A 54 0.79 -4.04 9.06
CA LEU A 54 2.18 -3.69 9.38
C LEU A 54 2.30 -3.17 10.82
N THR A 55 1.34 -2.38 11.29
CA THR A 55 1.33 -1.89 12.68
C THR A 55 1.10 -3.03 13.67
N ALA A 56 0.18 -3.95 13.37
CA ALA A 56 -0.07 -5.14 14.18
C ALA A 56 1.17 -6.05 14.27
N ALA A 57 1.98 -6.10 13.22
CA ALA A 57 3.27 -6.78 13.20
C ALA A 57 4.40 -6.00 13.92
N GLY A 58 4.09 -4.89 14.59
CA GLY A 58 5.04 -4.10 15.37
C GLY A 58 5.89 -3.11 14.57
N ASN A 59 5.58 -2.89 13.30
CA ASN A 59 6.32 -1.94 12.48
C ASN A 59 5.87 -0.50 12.73
N ARG A 60 6.82 0.43 12.78
CA ARG A 60 6.53 1.86 12.69
C ARG A 60 6.36 2.24 11.22
N LEU A 61 5.28 2.96 10.92
CA LEU A 61 4.96 3.35 9.55
C LEU A 61 5.62 4.70 9.22
N PHE A 62 6.28 4.74 8.09
CA PHE A 62 6.77 5.94 7.46
C PHE A 62 6.34 5.91 6.00
N TYR A 63 6.13 7.06 5.39
CA TYR A 63 5.95 7.21 3.96
C TYR A 63 6.93 8.26 3.44
N TYR A 64 7.11 8.31 2.13
CA TYR A 64 8.05 9.27 1.56
C TYR A 64 7.53 9.82 0.24
N THR A 65 7.61 11.13 0.12
CA THR A 65 7.34 11.83 -1.13
C THR A 65 8.60 12.55 -1.59
N PHE A 66 8.87 12.53 -2.90
CA PHE A 66 9.99 13.23 -3.49
C PHE A 66 9.62 13.77 -4.87
N GLU A 67 10.32 14.78 -5.30
CA GLU A 67 10.04 15.52 -6.52
C GLU A 67 10.19 14.63 -7.75
N LYS A 68 9.20 14.68 -8.63
CA LYS A 68 9.23 14.10 -9.97
C LYS A 68 9.53 15.17 -11.01
N ASP A 69 8.81 16.28 -10.96
CA ASP A 69 8.95 17.48 -11.77
C ASP A 69 8.39 18.69 -10.98
N GLU A 70 8.38 19.89 -11.58
CA GLU A 70 7.93 21.14 -10.92
C GLU A 70 6.50 21.07 -10.34
N LYS A 71 5.65 20.17 -10.85
CA LYS A 71 4.22 20.08 -10.47
C LYS A 71 3.83 18.77 -9.80
N HIS A 72 4.67 17.74 -9.93
CA HIS A 72 4.34 16.39 -9.49
C HIS A 72 5.38 15.84 -8.52
N SER A 73 4.94 14.95 -7.67
CA SER A 73 5.81 14.18 -6.77
C SER A 73 5.57 12.69 -6.92
N TYR A 74 6.63 11.91 -6.77
CA TYR A 74 6.53 10.49 -6.49
C TYR A 74 6.16 10.27 -5.03
N GLU A 75 5.45 9.19 -4.77
CA GLU A 75 5.11 8.76 -3.42
C GLU A 75 5.41 7.26 -3.27
N VAL A 76 6.05 6.90 -2.16
CA VAL A 76 6.21 5.52 -1.70
C VAL A 76 5.26 5.34 -0.52
N ASP A 77 4.37 4.35 -0.59
CA ASP A 77 3.27 4.20 0.36
C ASP A 77 3.76 3.96 1.77
N PHE A 78 4.73 3.05 1.95
CA PHE A 78 5.35 2.79 3.24
C PHE A 78 6.86 2.59 3.13
N LEU A 79 7.57 2.96 4.18
CA LEU A 79 8.98 2.65 4.39
C LEU A 79 9.14 1.92 5.71
N LEU A 80 9.77 0.75 5.69
CA LEU A 80 10.15 0.04 6.91
C LEU A 80 11.64 0.18 7.16
N SER A 81 12.01 0.37 8.42
CA SER A 81 13.41 0.34 8.84
C SER A 81 13.85 -1.10 9.09
N ARG A 82 15.02 -1.45 8.59
CA ARG A 82 15.64 -2.78 8.80
C ARG A 82 17.14 -2.60 9.11
N GLY A 83 17.41 -2.20 10.36
CA GLY A 83 18.76 -1.83 10.79
C GLY A 83 19.20 -0.52 10.13
N ASN A 84 20.30 -0.56 9.40
CA ASN A 84 20.83 0.59 8.64
C ASN A 84 20.29 0.69 7.20
N LYS A 85 19.35 -0.17 6.83
CA LYS A 85 18.71 -0.22 5.52
C LYS A 85 17.22 0.07 5.63
N ILE A 86 16.60 0.36 4.50
CA ILE A 86 15.16 0.59 4.37
C ILE A 86 14.55 -0.41 3.40
N CYS A 87 13.27 -0.68 3.59
CA CYS A 87 12.46 -1.49 2.69
C CYS A 87 11.27 -0.64 2.23
N PRO A 88 11.28 -0.11 1.00
CA PRO A 88 10.12 0.57 0.43
C PRO A 88 9.03 -0.43 0.07
N ILE A 89 7.78 -0.02 0.29
CA ILE A 89 6.58 -0.80 0.02
C ILE A 89 5.63 0.03 -0.84
N GLU A 90 5.14 -0.58 -1.90
CA GLU A 90 4.04 -0.10 -2.74
C GLU A 90 2.85 -1.02 -2.57
N VAL A 91 1.64 -0.46 -2.58
CA VAL A 91 0.38 -1.18 -2.42
C VAL A 91 -0.45 -1.04 -3.69
N LYS A 92 -0.87 -2.13 -4.29
CA LYS A 92 -1.65 -2.15 -5.53
C LYS A 92 -2.91 -3.01 -5.40
N SER A 93 -4.07 -2.39 -5.44
CA SER A 93 -5.34 -3.11 -5.58
C SER A 93 -5.52 -3.68 -7.00
N SER A 94 -4.98 -2.97 -8.01
CA SER A 94 -4.98 -3.35 -9.43
C SER A 94 -3.79 -2.72 -10.14
N GLY A 95 -3.58 -3.03 -11.42
CA GLY A 95 -2.55 -2.36 -12.24
C GLY A 95 -1.11 -2.52 -11.73
N TYR A 96 -0.79 -3.64 -11.09
CA TYR A 96 0.48 -3.89 -10.41
C TYR A 96 1.74 -3.81 -11.30
N LYS A 97 1.57 -3.84 -12.62
CA LYS A 97 2.68 -3.68 -13.58
C LYS A 97 3.21 -2.24 -13.66
N SER A 98 2.46 -1.26 -13.15
CA SER A 98 2.85 0.14 -13.10
C SER A 98 3.22 0.53 -11.67
N HIS A 99 4.51 0.67 -11.39
CA HIS A 99 5.07 1.02 -10.07
C HIS A 99 6.19 2.06 -10.18
N THR A 100 5.95 3.08 -11.00
CA THR A 100 6.96 4.10 -11.37
C THR A 100 7.54 4.86 -10.18
N SER A 101 6.76 5.12 -9.13
CA SER A 101 7.25 5.77 -7.90
C SER A 101 8.26 4.90 -7.16
N LEU A 102 7.94 3.61 -7.02
CA LEU A 102 8.82 2.64 -6.38
C LEU A 102 10.11 2.43 -7.19
N ASP A 103 10.02 2.36 -8.52
CA ASP A 103 11.19 2.23 -9.39
C ASP A 103 12.11 3.45 -9.31
N ALA A 104 11.54 4.66 -9.36
CA ALA A 104 12.30 5.89 -9.21
C ALA A 104 12.99 5.96 -7.82
N PHE A 105 12.29 5.53 -6.77
CA PHE A 105 12.86 5.45 -5.43
C PHE A 105 14.03 4.46 -5.37
N ARG A 106 13.87 3.27 -5.94
CA ARG A 106 14.91 2.24 -6.00
C ARG A 106 16.14 2.72 -6.76
N ALA A 107 15.95 3.37 -7.90
CA ALA A 107 17.04 3.95 -8.66
C ALA A 107 17.82 5.01 -7.87
N LYS A 108 17.10 5.89 -7.17
CA LYS A 108 17.68 7.00 -6.40
C LYS A 108 18.41 6.56 -5.12
N TYR A 109 17.91 5.53 -4.44
CA TYR A 109 18.38 5.12 -3.12
C TYR A 109 18.89 3.67 -3.05
N SER A 110 19.32 3.10 -4.16
CA SER A 110 19.72 1.68 -4.30
C SER A 110 20.63 1.19 -3.18
N SER A 111 21.67 1.96 -2.82
CA SER A 111 22.64 1.60 -1.78
C SER A 111 22.04 1.50 -0.36
N ARG A 112 20.88 2.09 -0.12
CA ARG A 112 20.19 2.12 1.18
C ARG A 112 19.06 1.11 1.30
N ILE A 113 18.67 0.47 0.20
CA ILE A 113 17.57 -0.49 0.17
C ILE A 113 18.09 -1.88 0.50
N LYS A 114 17.33 -2.61 1.34
CA LYS A 114 17.54 -4.03 1.63
C LYS A 114 16.71 -4.89 0.68
N ASN A 115 15.40 -4.69 0.69
CA ASN A 115 14.41 -5.33 -0.19
C ASN A 115 13.39 -4.28 -0.61
N SER A 116 12.72 -4.52 -1.74
CA SER A 116 11.59 -3.72 -2.20
C SER A 116 10.37 -4.60 -2.36
N TYR A 117 9.25 -4.19 -1.80
CA TYR A 117 8.03 -4.98 -1.77
C TYR A 117 6.92 -4.29 -2.53
N LEU A 118 6.19 -5.08 -3.32
CA LEU A 118 4.93 -4.67 -3.92
C LEU A 118 3.83 -5.62 -3.42
N PHE A 119 2.91 -5.09 -2.61
CA PHE A 119 1.75 -5.84 -2.14
C PHE A 119 0.60 -5.75 -3.14
N TYR A 120 -0.03 -6.88 -3.44
CA TYR A 120 -1.05 -6.97 -4.46
C TYR A 120 -1.99 -8.17 -4.22
N THR A 121 -2.96 -8.36 -5.13
CA THR A 121 -4.03 -9.37 -5.00
C THR A 121 -3.71 -10.72 -5.66
N LYS A 122 -2.45 -10.95 -6.06
CA LYS A 122 -2.04 -12.18 -6.75
C LYS A 122 -1.00 -12.95 -5.95
N ASP A 123 -0.51 -14.05 -6.51
CA ASP A 123 0.43 -14.96 -5.86
C ASP A 123 1.82 -14.37 -5.67
N PHE A 124 2.55 -14.92 -4.70
CA PHE A 124 3.93 -14.54 -4.44
C PHE A 124 4.83 -14.76 -5.68
N MET A 125 5.66 -13.75 -5.97
CA MET A 125 6.64 -13.87 -7.04
C MET A 125 7.84 -12.94 -6.76
N VAL A 126 9.01 -13.34 -7.26
CA VAL A 126 10.18 -12.46 -7.32
C VAL A 126 10.35 -12.02 -8.76
N GLY A 127 10.32 -10.73 -9.01
CA GLY A 127 10.51 -10.16 -10.35
C GLY A 127 11.97 -10.13 -10.79
N ASP A 128 12.20 -10.01 -12.11
CA ASP A 128 13.53 -9.96 -12.70
C ASP A 128 14.42 -8.83 -12.17
N ASN A 129 13.79 -7.78 -11.64
CA ASN A 129 14.45 -6.63 -11.03
C ASN A 129 14.65 -6.78 -9.51
N GLU A 130 14.55 -7.99 -8.97
CA GLU A 130 14.65 -8.30 -7.53
C GLU A 130 13.53 -7.66 -6.67
N MET A 131 12.47 -7.14 -7.28
CA MET A 131 11.29 -6.71 -6.57
C MET A 131 10.50 -7.92 -6.09
N ILE A 132 10.09 -7.90 -4.83
CA ILE A 132 9.35 -9.00 -4.21
C ILE A 132 7.87 -8.62 -4.24
N TYR A 133 7.09 -9.38 -5.01
CA TYR A 133 5.65 -9.24 -5.09
C TYR A 133 5.01 -10.17 -4.07
N ILE A 134 4.19 -9.61 -3.17
CA ILE A 134 3.65 -10.34 -2.03
C ILE A 134 2.13 -10.18 -1.97
N PRO A 135 1.36 -11.27 -1.84
CA PRO A 135 -0.06 -11.18 -1.53
C PRO A 135 -0.30 -10.52 -0.18
N PHE A 136 -1.40 -9.78 -0.05
CA PHE A 136 -1.73 -9.02 1.17
C PHE A 136 -1.72 -9.87 2.44
N TYR A 137 -2.24 -11.10 2.38
CA TYR A 137 -2.31 -12.00 3.55
C TYR A 137 -0.95 -12.39 4.12
N MET A 138 0.14 -12.13 3.39
CA MET A 138 1.52 -12.38 3.87
C MET A 138 2.17 -11.15 4.52
N ALA A 139 1.46 -10.04 4.68
CA ALA A 139 2.04 -8.80 5.21
C ALA A 139 2.61 -8.93 6.63
N GLY A 140 2.08 -9.86 7.43
CA GLY A 140 2.60 -10.14 8.77
C GLY A 140 3.94 -10.89 8.80
N LEU A 141 4.47 -11.29 7.64
CA LEU A 141 5.73 -12.05 7.54
C LEU A 141 6.96 -11.18 7.25
N ILE A 142 6.78 -9.85 7.08
CA ILE A 142 7.87 -8.91 6.77
C ILE A 142 8.19 -7.95 7.90
#